data_e413a078c5cff66961d9ed8194763048
#
_entry.id   e413a078c5cff66961d9ed8194763048
#
_cell.length_a   1.000
_cell.length_b   1.000
_cell.length_c   1.000
_cell.angle_alpha   90.00
_cell.angle_beta   90.00
_cell.angle_gamma   90.00
#
_symmetry.space_group_name_H-M   'P 1'
#
loop_
_entity.id
_entity.type
_entity.pdbx_description
1 polymer ?
#
loop_
_entity_poly.entity_id
_entity_poly.type
_entity_poly.pdbx_seq_one_letter_code
_entity_poly.pdbx_strand_id
1 'polypeptide(L)'
;AGIGGGGFGGTGTVTITDNAKVDNATGGEGAAGIGSGVVGNVTVNISGNATVNAEGGANGAGIGGGYASAGDVTIEGGTTVSAAGGVGGGAGIGGGADLAGDEDTRNRVTIRSNGDGSPNVSAVGGAPEPGQDGEDASKGGAAIGSGALIDPDEDAAEADADITIEGKVTISAVAGKDGVAIGANGKEQAFDGLLPGSSIDRRNTD
;
A
#
# COMPACT_ATOMS: atom_id res chain seq x y z
N ALA A 1 4.68 2.20 13.54
CA ALA A 1 3.71 2.91 12.71
C ALA A 1 3.34 4.25 13.35
N GLY A 2 2.83 5.17 12.52
CA GLY A 2 2.19 6.40 13.02
C GLY A 2 0.89 6.09 13.76
N ILE A 3 0.05 5.24 13.16
CA ILE A 3 -1.15 4.67 13.79
C ILE A 3 -1.11 3.15 13.58
N GLY A 4 -1.17 2.36 14.66
CA GLY A 4 -1.26 0.89 14.58
C GLY A 4 -0.18 0.17 15.35
N GLY A 5 0.44 -0.85 14.77
CA GLY A 5 1.44 -1.69 15.41
C GLY A 5 2.72 -0.95 15.78
N GLY A 6 3.23 -1.22 16.97
CA GLY A 6 4.56 -0.75 17.38
C GLY A 6 5.68 -1.58 16.75
N GLY A 7 6.92 -1.36 17.13
CA GLY A 7 8.15 -1.97 16.64
C GLY A 7 8.07 -3.37 16.01
N PHE A 8 8.85 -4.29 16.51
CA PHE A 8 8.91 -5.65 15.94
C PHE A 8 7.70 -6.51 16.34
N GLY A 9 7.08 -7.20 15.35
CA GLY A 9 6.05 -8.20 15.60
C GLY A 9 4.69 -7.66 16.06
N GLY A 10 4.43 -6.36 15.92
CA GLY A 10 3.16 -5.77 16.32
C GLY A 10 1.98 -6.28 15.49
N THR A 11 0.93 -6.78 16.12
CA THR A 11 -0.30 -7.22 15.47
C THR A 11 -1.49 -6.40 15.97
N GLY A 12 -2.56 -6.33 15.20
CA GLY A 12 -3.77 -5.66 15.63
C GLY A 12 -4.68 -5.24 14.47
N THR A 13 -5.71 -4.48 14.82
CA THR A 13 -6.63 -3.90 13.85
C THR A 13 -6.74 -2.41 14.07
N VAL A 14 -6.59 -1.63 13.01
CA VAL A 14 -6.88 -0.19 12.97
C VAL A 14 -8.22 0.00 12.26
N THR A 15 -9.15 0.67 12.91
CA THR A 15 -10.44 1.02 12.30
C THR A 15 -10.61 2.53 12.30
N ILE A 16 -10.85 3.10 11.12
CA ILE A 16 -11.09 4.52 10.89
C ILE A 16 -12.43 4.62 10.17
N THR A 17 -13.43 5.21 10.80
CA THR A 17 -14.82 5.16 10.31
C THR A 17 -15.56 6.49 10.48
N ASP A 18 -16.77 6.53 9.97
CA ASP A 18 -17.69 7.68 10.02
C ASP A 18 -17.11 8.93 9.32
N ASN A 19 -16.98 10.03 10.03
CA ASN A 19 -16.36 11.26 9.52
C ASN A 19 -14.97 11.50 10.15
N ALA A 20 -14.27 10.42 10.50
CA ALA A 20 -12.95 10.53 11.10
C ALA A 20 -11.98 11.24 10.16
N LYS A 21 -11.08 12.03 10.75
CA LYS A 21 -10.05 12.76 10.01
C LYS A 21 -8.67 12.44 10.57
N VAL A 22 -7.83 11.92 9.70
CA VAL A 22 -6.40 11.71 9.95
C VAL A 22 -5.62 12.64 9.03
N ASP A 23 -5.14 13.74 9.56
CA ASP A 23 -4.47 14.77 8.76
C ASP A 23 -3.06 14.35 8.31
N ASN A 24 -2.35 13.63 9.16
CA ASN A 24 -1.04 13.11 8.82
C ASN A 24 -0.66 11.98 9.79
N ALA A 25 -0.52 10.78 9.26
CA ALA A 25 0.03 9.63 9.96
C ALA A 25 1.36 9.24 9.31
N THR A 26 2.48 9.56 9.97
CA THR A 26 3.82 9.27 9.44
C THR A 26 4.43 8.09 10.17
N GLY A 27 4.92 7.13 9.42
CA GLY A 27 5.70 6.00 9.93
C GLY A 27 7.12 6.44 10.34
N GLY A 28 7.67 5.80 11.36
CA GLY A 28 9.12 5.83 11.58
C GLY A 28 9.83 4.87 10.63
N GLU A 29 11.15 4.81 10.69
CA GLU A 29 11.95 3.89 9.87
C GLU A 29 11.43 2.44 9.96
N GLY A 30 11.26 1.78 8.84
CA GLY A 30 10.70 0.44 8.73
C GLY A 30 9.21 0.32 9.05
N ALA A 31 8.47 1.41 9.25
CA ALA A 31 7.10 1.32 9.70
C ALA A 31 6.11 2.00 8.74
N ALA A 32 4.90 1.46 8.66
CA ALA A 32 3.82 2.07 7.91
C ALA A 32 3.36 3.40 8.55
N GLY A 33 2.80 4.29 7.74
CA GLY A 33 2.07 5.45 8.25
C GLY A 33 0.88 5.01 9.09
N ILE A 34 0.02 4.17 8.51
CA ILE A 34 -1.07 3.48 9.22
C ILE A 34 -0.93 1.99 8.96
N GLY A 35 -0.75 1.19 10.02
CA GLY A 35 -0.63 -0.26 9.89
C GLY A 35 0.41 -0.88 10.80
N SER A 36 1.34 -1.68 10.27
CA SER A 36 2.33 -2.39 11.09
C SER A 36 3.66 -1.64 11.22
N GLY A 37 4.40 -2.01 12.26
CA GLY A 37 5.85 -1.80 12.32
C GLY A 37 6.59 -2.88 11.55
N VAL A 38 7.89 -3.01 11.84
CA VAL A 38 8.76 -4.03 11.22
C VAL A 38 8.27 -5.45 11.57
N VAL A 39 8.16 -6.33 10.55
CA VAL A 39 7.77 -7.76 10.71
C VAL A 39 6.46 -7.92 11.50
N GLY A 40 5.48 -7.06 11.28
CA GLY A 40 4.19 -7.08 11.98
C GLY A 40 3.03 -7.33 11.00
N ASN A 41 1.89 -7.78 11.50
CA ASN A 41 0.67 -7.93 10.72
C ASN A 41 -0.46 -7.11 11.35
N VAL A 42 -0.90 -6.08 10.64
CA VAL A 42 -2.00 -5.21 11.08
C VAL A 42 -3.05 -5.15 9.98
N THR A 43 -4.29 -5.38 10.36
CA THR A 43 -5.44 -5.15 9.48
C THR A 43 -5.89 -3.69 9.61
N VAL A 44 -6.08 -3.02 8.48
CA VAL A 44 -6.53 -1.63 8.42
C VAL A 44 -7.90 -1.55 7.73
N ASN A 45 -8.90 -1.02 8.41
CA ASN A 45 -10.23 -0.81 7.87
C ASN A 45 -10.57 0.69 7.87
N ILE A 46 -10.84 1.24 6.68
CA ILE A 46 -11.21 2.66 6.50
C ILE A 46 -12.58 2.70 5.83
N SER A 47 -13.56 3.33 6.45
CA SER A 47 -14.95 3.32 5.97
C SER A 47 -15.72 4.61 6.28
N GLY A 48 -17.00 4.65 5.87
CA GLY A 48 -17.87 5.81 6.05
C GLY A 48 -17.47 6.98 5.12
N ASN A 49 -17.29 8.16 5.68
CA ASN A 49 -16.79 9.36 4.98
C ASN A 49 -15.45 9.83 5.54
N ALA A 50 -14.62 8.90 6.00
CA ALA A 50 -13.34 9.22 6.59
C ALA A 50 -12.39 9.90 5.59
N THR A 51 -11.58 10.83 6.10
CA THR A 51 -10.49 11.46 5.34
C THR A 51 -9.17 11.08 5.98
N VAL A 52 -8.28 10.48 5.19
CA VAL A 52 -7.03 9.90 5.69
C VAL A 52 -5.87 10.35 4.83
N ASN A 53 -4.82 10.84 5.48
CA ASN A 53 -3.51 11.09 4.87
C ASN A 53 -2.43 10.33 5.65
N ALA A 54 -1.67 9.48 4.94
CA ALA A 54 -0.67 8.61 5.53
C ALA A 54 0.61 8.54 4.69
N GLU A 55 1.75 8.52 5.37
CA GLU A 55 3.07 8.44 4.76
C GLU A 55 3.90 7.36 5.47
N GLY A 56 4.42 6.40 4.73
CA GLY A 56 5.33 5.39 5.24
C GLY A 56 6.68 5.99 5.64
N GLY A 57 7.29 5.49 6.70
CA GLY A 57 8.71 5.70 6.94
C GLY A 57 9.54 4.92 5.92
N ALA A 58 10.85 5.08 5.92
CA ALA A 58 11.72 4.33 5.00
C ALA A 58 11.34 2.84 5.00
N ASN A 59 11.18 2.25 3.83
CA ASN A 59 10.77 0.85 3.62
C ASN A 59 9.34 0.48 4.06
N GLY A 60 8.58 1.40 4.66
CA GLY A 60 7.20 1.17 5.09
C GLY A 60 6.16 1.61 4.07
N ALA A 61 5.00 0.95 4.06
CA ALA A 61 3.86 1.40 3.27
C ALA A 61 3.25 2.69 3.85
N GLY A 62 2.57 3.48 3.01
CA GLY A 62 1.72 4.56 3.50
C GLY A 62 0.63 4.01 4.40
N ILE A 63 -0.14 3.02 3.87
CA ILE A 63 -1.16 2.28 4.63
C ILE A 63 -0.94 0.79 4.41
N GLY A 64 -0.70 0.03 5.49
CA GLY A 64 -0.55 -1.43 5.46
C GLY A 64 0.68 -1.95 6.17
N GLY A 65 1.60 -2.61 5.46
CA GLY A 65 2.79 -3.24 6.03
C GLY A 65 3.95 -2.28 6.30
N GLY A 66 4.67 -2.51 7.37
CA GLY A 66 6.02 -1.97 7.53
C GLY A 66 7.06 -2.85 6.81
N TYR A 67 8.35 -2.62 7.04
CA TYR A 67 9.44 -3.41 6.47
C TYR A 67 9.22 -4.91 6.72
N ALA A 68 9.40 -5.73 5.67
CA ALA A 68 9.16 -7.17 5.68
C ALA A 68 7.78 -7.57 6.25
N SER A 69 6.75 -6.80 5.93
CA SER A 69 5.38 -7.01 6.44
C SER A 69 4.34 -6.87 5.34
N ALA A 70 3.36 -7.78 5.35
CA ALA A 70 2.19 -7.68 4.49
C ALA A 70 1.21 -6.62 5.00
N GLY A 71 0.46 -6.03 4.06
CA GLY A 71 -0.69 -5.18 4.36
C GLY A 71 -2.01 -5.90 4.13
N ASP A 72 -2.93 -5.84 5.10
CA ASP A 72 -4.33 -6.22 4.94
C ASP A 72 -5.19 -4.97 5.09
N VAL A 73 -5.61 -4.38 3.97
CA VAL A 73 -6.25 -3.06 3.93
C VAL A 73 -7.60 -3.13 3.25
N THR A 74 -8.63 -2.63 3.91
CA THR A 74 -9.97 -2.45 3.35
C THR A 74 -10.34 -0.96 3.36
N ILE A 75 -10.72 -0.44 2.19
CA ILE A 75 -11.19 0.94 2.01
C ILE A 75 -12.56 0.90 1.35
N GLU A 76 -13.57 1.45 2.01
CA GLU A 76 -14.94 1.44 1.51
C GLU A 76 -15.74 2.70 1.84
N GLY A 77 -16.87 2.88 1.16
CA GLY A 77 -17.75 4.02 1.37
C GLY A 77 -17.27 5.31 0.71
N GLY A 78 -17.73 6.46 1.19
CA GLY A 78 -17.39 7.79 0.68
C GLY A 78 -16.03 8.32 1.16
N THR A 79 -15.08 7.44 1.43
CA THR A 79 -13.76 7.80 1.97
C THR A 79 -12.91 8.60 0.99
N THR A 80 -12.06 9.47 1.52
CA THR A 80 -10.98 10.14 0.79
C THR A 80 -9.65 9.74 1.42
N VAL A 81 -8.82 9.03 0.65
CA VAL A 81 -7.55 8.48 1.14
C VAL A 81 -6.39 8.97 0.29
N SER A 82 -5.36 9.46 0.93
CA SER A 82 -4.06 9.78 0.35
C SER A 82 -2.98 8.97 1.06
N ALA A 83 -2.25 8.15 0.34
CA ALA A 83 -1.23 7.29 0.90
C ALA A 83 0.05 7.31 0.07
N ALA A 84 1.19 7.52 0.73
CA ALA A 84 2.51 7.48 0.10
C ALA A 84 3.42 6.46 0.78
N GLY A 85 4.02 5.58 0.00
CA GLY A 85 5.04 4.65 0.48
C GLY A 85 6.36 5.37 0.77
N GLY A 86 7.10 4.86 1.72
CA GLY A 86 8.41 5.38 2.10
C GLY A 86 9.50 5.04 1.09
N VAL A 87 10.58 5.82 1.10
CA VAL A 87 11.80 5.55 0.33
C VAL A 87 12.33 4.15 0.68
N GLY A 88 12.88 3.45 -0.29
CA GLY A 88 13.26 2.05 -0.18
C GLY A 88 12.18 1.08 -0.69
N GLY A 89 11.16 1.60 -1.38
CA GLY A 89 10.21 0.77 -2.13
C GLY A 89 8.97 0.31 -1.36
N GLY A 90 8.57 0.96 -0.28
CA GLY A 90 7.28 0.69 0.36
C GLY A 90 6.09 0.97 -0.57
N ALA A 91 5.02 0.19 -0.52
CA ALA A 91 3.82 0.49 -1.29
C ALA A 91 3.11 1.75 -0.77
N GLY A 92 2.35 2.44 -1.63
CA GLY A 92 1.41 3.47 -1.17
C GLY A 92 0.37 2.85 -0.25
N ILE A 93 -0.32 1.81 -0.76
CA ILE A 93 -1.29 1.01 0.00
C ILE A 93 -0.96 -0.47 -0.23
N GLY A 94 -0.66 -1.22 0.85
CA GLY A 94 -0.34 -2.65 0.77
C GLY A 94 0.89 -3.02 1.59
N GLY A 95 1.90 -3.64 0.98
CA GLY A 95 3.07 -4.14 1.68
C GLY A 95 4.19 -3.12 1.89
N GLY A 96 4.99 -3.32 2.91
CA GLY A 96 6.29 -2.67 3.02
C GLY A 96 7.31 -3.30 2.07
N ALA A 97 8.48 -2.68 1.96
CA ALA A 97 9.58 -3.23 1.19
C ALA A 97 10.13 -4.51 1.82
N ASP A 98 10.85 -5.30 1.00
CA ASP A 98 11.57 -6.50 1.41
C ASP A 98 10.69 -7.62 2.00
N LEU A 99 9.44 -7.65 1.58
CA LEU A 99 8.57 -8.78 1.86
C LEU A 99 8.84 -9.88 0.84
N ALA A 100 9.57 -10.91 1.24
CA ALA A 100 9.75 -12.10 0.43
C ALA A 100 8.44 -12.88 0.30
N GLY A 101 8.10 -13.29 -0.93
CA GLY A 101 6.90 -14.08 -1.20
C GLY A 101 7.06 -15.51 -0.71
N ASP A 102 6.29 -15.90 0.29
CA ASP A 102 5.96 -17.29 0.54
C ASP A 102 4.45 -17.51 0.29
N GLU A 103 3.99 -18.75 0.23
CA GLU A 103 2.61 -19.08 -0.12
C GLU A 103 1.57 -18.50 0.87
N ASP A 104 2.00 -18.15 2.08
CA ASP A 104 1.14 -17.65 3.15
C ASP A 104 1.23 -16.12 3.33
N THR A 105 2.24 -15.48 2.73
CA THR A 105 2.52 -14.05 2.93
C THR A 105 2.05 -13.24 1.72
N ARG A 106 0.85 -12.65 1.80
CA ARG A 106 0.25 -11.87 0.73
C ARG A 106 -0.22 -10.51 1.21
N ASN A 107 -0.01 -9.52 0.38
CA ASN A 107 -0.68 -8.25 0.54
C ASN A 107 -2.15 -8.40 0.11
N ARG A 108 -3.08 -7.95 0.93
CA ARG A 108 -4.49 -7.93 0.57
C ARG A 108 -5.01 -6.51 0.61
N VAL A 109 -5.51 -6.03 -0.53
CA VAL A 109 -6.10 -4.69 -0.62
C VAL A 109 -7.49 -4.79 -1.23
N THR A 110 -8.49 -4.33 -0.50
CA THR A 110 -9.87 -4.24 -0.98
C THR A 110 -10.31 -2.78 -1.02
N ILE A 111 -10.71 -2.29 -2.19
CA ILE A 111 -11.26 -0.95 -2.38
C ILE A 111 -12.62 -1.08 -3.05
N ARG A 112 -13.70 -0.68 -2.36
CA ARG A 112 -15.04 -0.86 -2.91
C ARG A 112 -16.01 0.23 -2.51
N SER A 113 -16.93 0.55 -3.41
CA SER A 113 -18.10 1.35 -3.04
C SER A 113 -19.10 0.51 -2.24
N ASN A 114 -19.84 1.16 -1.38
CA ASN A 114 -20.97 0.57 -0.66
C ASN A 114 -22.13 1.58 -0.64
N GLY A 115 -23.19 1.30 0.16
CA GLY A 115 -24.34 2.19 0.28
C GLY A 115 -24.02 3.59 0.80
N ASP A 116 -22.86 3.78 1.44
CA ASP A 116 -22.43 5.05 2.05
C ASP A 116 -21.61 5.92 1.07
N GLY A 117 -21.26 5.41 -0.11
CA GLY A 117 -20.58 6.22 -1.12
C GLY A 117 -19.52 5.48 -1.94
N SER A 118 -18.67 6.27 -2.57
CA SER A 118 -17.63 5.80 -3.49
C SER A 118 -16.27 6.30 -3.03
N PRO A 119 -15.29 5.42 -2.81
CA PRO A 119 -13.95 5.84 -2.37
C PRO A 119 -13.23 6.67 -3.43
N ASN A 120 -12.50 7.67 -2.93
CA ASN A 120 -11.56 8.46 -3.70
C ASN A 120 -10.16 8.24 -3.12
N VAL A 121 -9.31 7.54 -3.87
CA VAL A 121 -8.01 7.06 -3.39
C VAL A 121 -6.89 7.62 -4.25
N SER A 122 -5.93 8.27 -3.62
CA SER A 122 -4.66 8.66 -4.21
C SER A 122 -3.53 7.87 -3.54
N ALA A 123 -2.84 7.05 -4.31
CA ALA A 123 -1.74 6.24 -3.80
C ALA A 123 -0.47 6.48 -4.61
N VAL A 124 0.66 6.58 -3.91
CA VAL A 124 1.99 6.76 -4.49
C VAL A 124 2.93 5.72 -3.90
N GLY A 125 3.55 4.91 -4.75
CA GLY A 125 4.59 3.97 -4.34
C GLY A 125 5.87 4.70 -3.94
N GLY A 126 6.59 4.15 -2.98
CA GLY A 126 7.86 4.70 -2.53
C GLY A 126 8.94 4.63 -3.60
N ALA A 127 9.82 5.62 -3.62
CA ALA A 127 10.98 5.61 -4.50
C ALA A 127 12.00 4.53 -4.06
N PRO A 128 12.86 4.04 -4.98
CA PRO A 128 13.97 3.19 -4.60
C PRO A 128 14.96 3.92 -3.65
N GLU A 129 15.83 3.18 -2.99
CA GLU A 129 16.88 3.78 -2.17
C GLU A 129 17.85 4.64 -3.00
N PRO A 130 18.20 5.86 -2.54
CA PRO A 130 19.16 6.69 -3.24
C PRO A 130 20.56 6.07 -3.25
N GLY A 131 21.25 6.14 -4.39
CA GLY A 131 22.66 5.75 -4.51
C GLY A 131 22.90 4.28 -4.83
N GLN A 132 21.87 3.52 -5.10
CA GLN A 132 21.98 2.20 -5.71
C GLN A 132 21.75 2.36 -7.22
N ASP A 133 22.82 2.37 -7.98
CA ASP A 133 22.81 2.41 -9.44
C ASP A 133 23.33 1.06 -9.98
N GLY A 134 22.70 0.55 -11.03
CA GLY A 134 23.13 -0.68 -11.71
C GLY A 134 22.03 -1.74 -11.77
N GLU A 135 22.41 -2.96 -12.17
CA GLU A 135 21.47 -4.09 -12.32
C GLU A 135 20.86 -4.56 -10.98
N ASP A 136 21.54 -4.24 -9.87
CA ASP A 136 21.11 -4.55 -8.49
C ASP A 136 20.37 -3.37 -7.82
N ALA A 137 19.99 -2.34 -8.57
CA ALA A 137 19.25 -1.21 -7.98
C ALA A 137 17.87 -1.66 -7.48
N SER A 138 17.54 -1.28 -6.25
CA SER A 138 16.19 -1.52 -5.72
C SER A 138 15.14 -0.83 -6.60
N LYS A 139 13.99 -1.46 -6.76
CA LYS A 139 12.85 -0.89 -7.47
C LYS A 139 12.02 -0.03 -6.52
N GLY A 140 11.19 0.82 -7.08
CA GLY A 140 10.17 1.49 -6.30
C GLY A 140 8.98 0.57 -6.01
N GLY A 141 8.24 0.86 -4.95
CA GLY A 141 7.06 0.11 -4.57
C GLY A 141 5.86 0.36 -5.49
N ALA A 142 4.89 -0.55 -5.47
CA ALA A 142 3.61 -0.33 -6.12
C ALA A 142 2.87 0.85 -5.47
N ALA A 143 2.04 1.54 -6.24
CA ALA A 143 1.12 2.49 -5.61
C ALA A 143 0.09 1.72 -4.76
N ILE A 144 -0.51 0.66 -5.33
CA ILE A 144 -1.41 -0.24 -4.61
C ILE A 144 -0.93 -1.68 -4.87
N GLY A 145 -0.52 -2.39 -3.82
CA GLY A 145 -0.04 -3.76 -3.95
C GLY A 145 1.17 -4.10 -3.10
N SER A 146 2.23 -4.64 -3.69
CA SER A 146 3.45 -5.00 -2.97
C SER A 146 4.47 -3.85 -2.89
N GLY A 147 5.25 -3.85 -1.82
CA GLY A 147 6.52 -3.13 -1.82
C GLY A 147 7.56 -3.85 -2.66
N ALA A 148 8.66 -3.18 -2.96
CA ALA A 148 9.78 -3.75 -3.71
C ALA A 148 10.70 -4.59 -2.82
N LEU A 149 11.44 -5.53 -3.39
CA LEU A 149 12.59 -6.16 -2.74
C LEU A 149 13.79 -5.21 -2.77
N ILE A 150 14.49 -5.11 -1.63
CA ILE A 150 15.66 -4.23 -1.50
C ILE A 150 16.91 -4.92 -2.07
N ASP A 151 17.03 -6.20 -1.87
CA ASP A 151 18.15 -7.03 -2.36
C ASP A 151 17.57 -8.33 -2.93
N PRO A 152 17.14 -8.31 -4.20
CA PRO A 152 16.60 -9.50 -4.82
C PRO A 152 17.76 -10.47 -5.11
N ASP A 153 17.98 -11.43 -4.23
CA ASP A 153 18.65 -12.66 -4.64
C ASP A 153 17.93 -13.21 -5.88
N GLU A 154 18.65 -13.75 -6.85
CA GLU A 154 18.09 -14.19 -8.15
C GLU A 154 16.88 -15.15 -8.02
N ASP A 155 16.71 -15.76 -6.86
CA ASP A 155 15.61 -16.69 -6.53
C ASP A 155 14.52 -16.09 -5.62
N ALA A 156 14.66 -14.86 -5.13
CA ALA A 156 13.66 -14.24 -4.26
C ALA A 156 12.50 -13.66 -5.10
N ALA A 157 11.29 -14.16 -4.88
CA ALA A 157 10.08 -13.57 -5.45
C ALA A 157 9.54 -12.48 -4.52
N GLU A 158 9.12 -11.35 -5.10
CA GLU A 158 8.32 -10.37 -4.37
C GLU A 158 7.01 -11.00 -3.87
N ALA A 159 6.50 -10.53 -2.74
CA ALA A 159 5.22 -11.00 -2.25
C ALA A 159 4.09 -10.68 -3.23
N ASP A 160 3.20 -11.64 -3.42
CA ASP A 160 1.99 -11.44 -4.19
C ASP A 160 1.05 -10.42 -3.55
N ALA A 161 0.14 -9.87 -4.36
CA ALA A 161 -0.92 -9.02 -3.88
C ALA A 161 -2.28 -9.48 -4.41
N ASP A 162 -3.21 -9.72 -3.50
CA ASP A 162 -4.62 -9.95 -3.79
C ASP A 162 -5.34 -8.60 -3.74
N ILE A 163 -5.55 -7.98 -4.90
CA ILE A 163 -6.17 -6.66 -4.98
C ILE A 163 -7.58 -6.79 -5.56
N THR A 164 -8.56 -6.35 -4.80
CA THR A 164 -9.97 -6.31 -5.20
C THR A 164 -10.43 -4.86 -5.30
N ILE A 165 -10.87 -4.44 -6.48
CA ILE A 165 -11.45 -3.11 -6.70
C ILE A 165 -12.83 -3.28 -7.34
N GLU A 166 -13.87 -2.85 -6.62
CA GLU A 166 -15.26 -3.12 -6.99
C GLU A 166 -16.16 -1.90 -6.87
N GLY A 167 -17.21 -1.89 -7.68
CA GLY A 167 -18.24 -0.87 -7.65
C GLY A 167 -17.78 0.45 -8.26
N LYS A 168 -18.28 1.58 -7.75
CA LYS A 168 -17.91 2.91 -8.24
C LYS A 168 -16.74 3.46 -7.43
N VAL A 169 -15.59 3.66 -8.05
CA VAL A 169 -14.35 4.12 -7.39
C VAL A 169 -13.67 5.22 -8.21
N THR A 170 -12.90 6.07 -7.54
CA THR A 170 -11.97 7.00 -8.18
C THR A 170 -10.58 6.73 -7.60
N ILE A 171 -9.64 6.32 -8.45
CA ILE A 171 -8.29 5.95 -8.02
C ILE A 171 -7.26 6.67 -8.89
N SER A 172 -6.28 7.29 -8.25
CA SER A 172 -5.04 7.77 -8.85
C SER A 172 -3.89 6.99 -8.22
N ALA A 173 -3.22 6.17 -9.02
CA ALA A 173 -2.14 5.31 -8.58
C ALA A 173 -0.85 5.65 -9.35
N VAL A 174 0.18 6.07 -8.64
CA VAL A 174 1.50 6.42 -9.20
C VAL A 174 2.54 5.49 -8.59
N ALA A 175 3.11 4.60 -9.38
CA ALA A 175 4.17 3.70 -8.92
C ALA A 175 5.45 4.48 -8.54
N GLY A 176 6.25 3.90 -7.66
CA GLY A 176 7.65 4.28 -7.55
C GLY A 176 8.41 3.92 -8.84
N LYS A 177 9.64 4.41 -8.99
CA LYS A 177 10.46 4.14 -10.18
C LYS A 177 10.61 2.63 -10.40
N ASP A 178 10.36 2.15 -11.62
CA ASP A 178 10.40 0.73 -12.02
C ASP A 178 9.37 -0.17 -11.28
N GLY A 179 8.47 0.41 -10.49
CA GLY A 179 7.37 -0.27 -9.83
C GLY A 179 6.12 -0.37 -10.72
N VAL A 180 5.07 -1.01 -10.21
CA VAL A 180 3.76 -1.10 -10.89
C VAL A 180 2.72 -0.20 -10.21
N ALA A 181 1.83 0.39 -10.98
CA ALA A 181 0.82 1.27 -10.39
C ALA A 181 -0.14 0.46 -9.50
N ILE A 182 -0.73 -0.62 -10.00
CA ILE A 182 -1.60 -1.49 -9.21
C ILE A 182 -1.27 -2.94 -9.53
N GLY A 183 -0.68 -3.66 -8.58
CA GLY A 183 -0.25 -5.04 -8.79
C GLY A 183 0.88 -5.48 -7.89
N ALA A 184 1.55 -6.55 -8.30
CA ALA A 184 2.70 -7.13 -7.62
C ALA A 184 3.65 -7.78 -8.62
N ASN A 185 4.88 -8.05 -8.22
CA ASN A 185 5.88 -8.77 -9.02
C ASN A 185 6.07 -8.18 -10.44
N GLY A 186 6.06 -6.87 -10.56
CA GLY A 186 6.18 -6.20 -11.85
C GLY A 186 4.99 -6.40 -12.79
N LYS A 187 3.85 -6.94 -12.31
CA LYS A 187 2.65 -7.22 -13.11
C LYS A 187 1.48 -6.34 -12.69
N GLU A 188 0.95 -5.60 -13.65
CA GLU A 188 -0.29 -4.85 -13.49
C GLU A 188 -1.50 -5.78 -13.38
N GLN A 189 -2.43 -5.45 -12.49
CA GLN A 189 -3.66 -6.21 -12.33
C GLN A 189 -4.80 -5.62 -13.19
N ALA A 190 -5.56 -6.51 -13.83
CA ALA A 190 -6.82 -6.16 -14.48
C ALA A 190 -7.99 -6.25 -13.48
N PHE A 191 -8.99 -5.42 -13.65
CA PHE A 191 -10.17 -5.39 -12.77
C PHE A 191 -11.45 -5.59 -13.57
N ASP A 192 -12.27 -6.49 -13.06
CA ASP A 192 -13.65 -6.70 -13.50
C ASP A 192 -14.62 -6.16 -12.43
N GLY A 193 -15.84 -5.85 -12.79
CA GLY A 193 -16.88 -5.44 -11.82
C GLY A 193 -16.91 -3.96 -11.45
N LEU A 194 -16.20 -3.09 -12.17
CA LEU A 194 -16.30 -1.65 -11.99
C LEU A 194 -17.64 -1.11 -12.50
N LEU A 195 -18.30 -0.24 -11.72
CA LEU A 195 -19.54 0.41 -12.11
C LEU A 195 -19.30 1.63 -13.00
N PRO A 196 -20.26 2.03 -13.85
CA PRO A 196 -20.19 3.24 -14.65
C PRO A 196 -19.88 4.48 -13.82
N GLY A 197 -18.95 5.31 -14.32
CA GLY A 197 -18.46 6.50 -13.62
C GLY A 197 -17.29 6.24 -12.68
N SER A 198 -16.71 5.03 -12.68
CA SER A 198 -15.41 4.78 -12.08
C SER A 198 -14.30 5.39 -12.93
N SER A 199 -13.22 5.80 -12.26
CA SER A 199 -12.00 6.30 -12.88
C SER A 199 -10.79 5.69 -12.19
N ILE A 200 -9.92 5.02 -12.95
CA ILE A 200 -8.64 4.51 -12.46
C ILE A 200 -7.54 5.07 -13.35
N ASP A 201 -6.77 5.99 -12.83
CA ASP A 201 -5.57 6.56 -13.46
C ASP A 201 -4.34 5.85 -12.89
N ARG A 202 -3.60 5.18 -13.76
CA ARG A 202 -2.39 4.42 -13.41
C ARG A 202 -1.20 5.06 -14.09
N ARG A 203 -0.14 5.30 -13.34
CA ARG A 203 1.11 5.85 -13.85
C ARG A 203 2.29 5.08 -13.30
N ASN A 204 3.08 4.53 -14.21
CA ASN A 204 4.39 4.00 -13.89
C ASN A 204 5.41 5.11 -14.14
N THR A 205 6.39 5.23 -13.29
CA THR A 205 7.50 6.18 -13.46
C THR A 205 8.71 5.40 -13.97
N ASP A 206 9.21 5.83 -15.13
CA ASP A 206 10.45 5.30 -15.73
C ASP A 206 11.71 5.83 -15.00
#